data_cb81c834943eef4514f02509b2219ace
#
_entry.id   cb81c834943eef4514f02509b2219ace
#
_cell.length_a   1.000
_cell.length_b   1.000
_cell.length_c   1.000
_cell.angle_alpha   90.00
_cell.angle_beta   90.00
_cell.angle_gamma   90.00
#
_symmetry.space_group_name_H-M   'P 1'
#
loop_
_entity.id
_entity.type
_entity.pdbx_description
1 polymer ?
#
loop_
_entity_poly.entity_id
_entity_poly.type
_entity_poly.pdbx_seq_one_letter_code
_entity_poly.pdbx_strand_id
1 'polypeptide(L)'
;MSVLLFLATLPSLYWAQPVETAPAVKQAGIERLCVPAEAAAAWQAAGFTVVPLSEKDRAERTRLQAPGLRSRADVASASVRPWIFANGWRFLRKPDGRYWGDVPAGKAALAAAEAFAYGADAVLAIDPADLESFGKMRAFLSSVPDSSLPPFADIAVVDDASPPVGEILNLMARRNLLWRAVPKEAPDVALNVRIGSKEFPRKAAQNPESFALSVRRHLTDEKRSLRIYGSEVVLARLVRDAGHARLHLVNYGGRMIDGLRVRLLGSRVPGEALAYGQGRVAVEDLLSAEGATEFSLGLIGPYAIVDLTAAK
;
A
#
# COMPACT_ATOMS: atom_id res chain seq x y z
N MET A 1 -18.05 3.99 -19.17
CA MET A 1 -17.27 3.78 -17.94
C MET A 1 -15.93 3.19 -18.36
N SER A 2 -14.85 3.99 -18.37
CA SER A 2 -13.51 3.46 -18.64
C SER A 2 -13.05 2.70 -17.40
N VAL A 3 -12.90 1.39 -17.54
CA VAL A 3 -12.19 0.58 -16.57
C VAL A 3 -10.72 0.95 -16.72
N LEU A 4 -10.19 1.78 -15.82
CA LEU A 4 -8.74 1.97 -15.73
C LEU A 4 -8.12 0.63 -15.31
N LEU A 5 -7.43 -0.02 -16.25
CA LEU A 5 -6.55 -1.14 -15.94
C LEU A 5 -5.37 -0.59 -15.12
N PHE A 6 -5.35 -0.90 -13.86
CA PHE A 6 -4.20 -0.64 -12.99
C PHE A 6 -3.12 -1.70 -13.24
N LEU A 7 -2.24 -1.45 -14.18
CA LEU A 7 -0.95 -2.14 -14.21
C LEU A 7 -0.19 -1.67 -12.96
N ALA A 8 0.29 -2.61 -12.16
CA ALA A 8 1.11 -2.28 -10.99
C ALA A 8 2.38 -1.57 -11.45
N THR A 9 2.43 -0.26 -11.25
CA THR A 9 3.57 0.56 -11.67
C THR A 9 4.69 0.40 -10.65
N LEU A 10 5.87 0.00 -11.11
CA LEU A 10 7.07 0.01 -10.27
C LEU A 10 7.39 1.44 -9.86
N PRO A 11 7.70 1.71 -8.57
CA PRO A 11 8.13 3.03 -8.14
C PRO A 11 9.43 3.43 -8.82
N SER A 12 9.54 4.70 -9.17
CA SER A 12 10.71 5.27 -9.84
C SER A 12 11.72 5.77 -8.80
N LEU A 13 13.01 5.46 -9.03
CA LEU A 13 14.09 6.05 -8.25
C LEU A 13 14.35 7.48 -8.74
N TYR A 14 14.41 8.46 -7.83
CA TYR A 14 15.04 9.75 -8.08
C TYR A 14 16.46 9.74 -7.51
N TRP A 15 17.45 10.04 -8.38
CA TRP A 15 18.85 9.98 -8.02
C TRP A 15 19.53 11.29 -8.35
N ALA A 16 19.87 12.04 -7.32
CA ALA A 16 20.51 13.35 -7.46
C ALA A 16 22.05 13.29 -7.26
N GLN A 17 22.60 12.08 -7.06
CA GLN A 17 24.04 11.91 -6.91
C GLN A 17 24.77 12.10 -8.24
N PRO A 18 26.05 12.44 -8.23
CA PRO A 18 26.85 12.59 -9.44
C PRO A 18 26.91 11.32 -10.28
N VAL A 19 27.14 11.47 -11.60
CA VAL A 19 27.16 10.34 -12.57
C VAL A 19 28.26 9.32 -12.29
N GLU A 20 29.29 9.68 -11.56
CA GLU A 20 30.36 8.79 -11.08
C GLU A 20 29.81 7.64 -10.20
N THR A 21 28.59 7.79 -9.67
CA THR A 21 27.89 6.73 -8.93
C THR A 21 27.18 5.71 -9.84
N ALA A 22 27.21 5.90 -11.15
CA ALA A 22 26.59 5.02 -12.14
C ALA A 22 26.95 3.53 -11.97
N PRO A 23 28.19 3.13 -11.67
CA PRO A 23 28.52 1.72 -11.41
C PRO A 23 27.70 1.12 -10.26
N ALA A 24 27.52 1.86 -9.14
CA ALA A 24 26.74 1.39 -8.01
C ALA A 24 25.24 1.26 -8.36
N VAL A 25 24.69 2.20 -9.14
CA VAL A 25 23.29 2.16 -9.60
C VAL A 25 23.06 0.95 -10.52
N LYS A 26 24.00 0.65 -11.43
CA LYS A 26 23.94 -0.55 -12.27
C LYS A 26 24.06 -1.84 -11.46
N GLN A 27 24.96 -1.87 -10.48
CA GLN A 27 25.09 -3.01 -9.57
C GLN A 27 23.82 -3.28 -8.76
N ALA A 28 23.06 -2.24 -8.42
CA ALA A 28 21.74 -2.39 -7.80
C ALA A 28 20.63 -2.84 -8.78
N GLY A 29 20.94 -3.12 -10.06
CA GLY A 29 19.99 -3.59 -11.06
C GLY A 29 19.02 -2.50 -11.54
N ILE A 30 19.41 -1.23 -11.46
CA ILE A 30 18.56 -0.10 -11.85
C ILE A 30 19.00 0.40 -13.22
N GLU A 31 18.13 0.29 -14.21
CA GLU A 31 18.38 0.71 -15.60
C GLU A 31 17.64 2.01 -15.95
N ARG A 32 16.55 2.29 -15.23
CA ARG A 32 15.71 3.47 -15.41
C ARG A 32 15.61 4.25 -14.13
N LEU A 33 15.90 5.58 -14.21
CA LEU A 33 15.86 6.48 -13.06
C LEU A 33 15.38 7.89 -13.43
N CYS A 34 14.87 8.59 -12.45
CA CYS A 34 14.62 10.02 -12.53
C CYS A 34 15.86 10.77 -12.01
N VAL A 35 16.25 11.85 -12.67
CA VAL A 35 17.40 12.68 -12.27
C VAL A 35 17.04 14.16 -12.34
N PRO A 36 17.83 15.05 -11.71
CA PRO A 36 17.75 16.48 -12.00
C PRO A 36 17.87 16.73 -13.51
N ALA A 37 17.08 17.68 -14.04
CA ALA A 37 17.02 17.91 -15.49
C ALA A 37 18.39 18.24 -16.09
N GLU A 38 19.22 18.98 -15.38
CA GLU A 38 20.60 19.35 -15.77
C GLU A 38 21.56 18.16 -15.81
N ALA A 39 21.30 17.10 -15.07
CA ALA A 39 22.13 15.89 -15.04
C ALA A 39 21.73 14.85 -16.12
N ALA A 40 20.61 15.02 -16.81
CA ALA A 40 20.01 14.01 -17.67
C ALA A 40 20.97 13.53 -18.79
N ALA A 41 21.65 14.44 -19.46
CA ALA A 41 22.56 14.10 -20.55
C ALA A 41 23.72 13.21 -20.10
N ALA A 42 24.32 13.49 -18.93
CA ALA A 42 25.41 12.71 -18.38
C ALA A 42 24.95 11.27 -18.02
N TRP A 43 23.78 11.12 -17.41
CA TRP A 43 23.21 9.83 -17.06
C TRP A 43 22.78 9.02 -18.29
N GLN A 44 22.28 9.68 -19.35
CA GLN A 44 22.00 9.01 -20.62
C GLN A 44 23.29 8.51 -21.28
N ALA A 45 24.34 9.33 -21.28
CA ALA A 45 25.67 8.93 -21.80
C ALA A 45 26.28 7.75 -21.01
N ALA A 46 25.94 7.62 -19.71
CA ALA A 46 26.31 6.47 -18.88
C ALA A 46 25.46 5.21 -19.16
N GLY A 47 24.49 5.28 -20.08
CA GLY A 47 23.72 4.14 -20.57
C GLY A 47 22.43 3.85 -19.79
N PHE A 48 21.86 4.86 -19.10
CA PHE A 48 20.58 4.70 -18.40
C PHE A 48 19.39 5.23 -19.20
N THR A 49 18.24 4.65 -18.99
CA THR A 49 16.96 5.27 -19.39
C THR A 49 16.61 6.34 -18.36
N VAL A 50 16.58 7.60 -18.79
CA VAL A 50 16.46 8.73 -17.89
C VAL A 50 15.17 9.48 -18.06
N VAL A 51 14.54 9.83 -16.94
CA VAL A 51 13.42 10.76 -16.86
C VAL A 51 13.93 12.04 -16.17
N PRO A 52 14.14 13.13 -16.90
CA PRO A 52 14.54 14.38 -16.27
C PRO A 52 13.38 14.96 -15.46
N LEU A 53 13.65 15.41 -14.23
CA LEU A 53 12.68 16.06 -13.37
C LEU A 53 13.19 17.45 -12.97
N SER A 54 12.42 18.48 -13.33
CA SER A 54 12.66 19.83 -12.86
C SER A 54 12.19 20.02 -11.40
N GLU A 55 12.60 21.11 -10.76
CA GLU A 55 12.07 21.47 -9.44
C GLU A 55 10.55 21.67 -9.47
N LYS A 56 10.02 22.23 -10.55
CA LYS A 56 8.58 22.41 -10.75
C LYS A 56 7.87 21.06 -10.78
N ASP A 57 8.37 20.09 -11.56
CA ASP A 57 7.77 18.74 -11.63
C ASP A 57 7.75 18.05 -10.26
N ARG A 58 8.79 18.26 -9.45
CA ARG A 58 8.87 17.74 -8.09
C ARG A 58 7.89 18.43 -7.15
N ALA A 59 7.73 19.74 -7.26
CA ALA A 59 6.86 20.56 -6.43
C ALA A 59 5.36 20.25 -6.68
N GLU A 60 5.00 19.90 -7.91
CA GLU A 60 3.63 19.53 -8.28
C GLU A 60 3.20 18.16 -7.76
N ARG A 61 4.13 17.31 -7.32
CA ARG A 61 3.83 15.99 -6.77
C ARG A 61 3.39 16.06 -5.30
N THR A 62 2.42 15.26 -4.94
CA THR A 62 1.98 15.15 -3.55
C THR A 62 3.07 14.51 -2.69
N ARG A 63 3.50 15.20 -1.62
CA ARG A 63 4.52 14.71 -0.71
C ARG A 63 4.04 13.53 0.12
N LEU A 64 4.86 12.47 0.15
CA LEU A 64 4.64 11.29 0.97
C LEU A 64 5.35 11.44 2.32
N GLN A 65 4.81 10.76 3.32
CA GLN A 65 5.51 10.56 4.59
C GLN A 65 6.40 9.32 4.50
N ALA A 66 7.54 9.34 5.19
CA ALA A 66 8.37 8.15 5.28
C ALA A 66 7.61 7.02 6.00
N PRO A 67 7.45 5.84 5.37
CA PRO A 67 6.66 4.76 5.94
C PRO A 67 7.36 4.09 7.12
N GLY A 68 6.57 3.52 8.03
CA GLY A 68 7.08 2.76 9.17
C GLY A 68 6.37 3.07 10.48
N LEU A 69 6.96 2.65 11.58
CA LEU A 69 6.46 2.93 12.93
C LEU A 69 7.13 4.18 13.49
N ARG A 70 6.34 5.04 14.12
CA ARG A 70 6.84 6.22 14.85
C ARG A 70 6.01 6.46 16.09
N SER A 71 6.61 7.07 17.12
CA SER A 71 5.86 7.70 18.19
C SER A 71 5.20 8.98 17.67
N ARG A 72 3.97 9.24 18.05
CA ARG A 72 3.24 10.47 17.73
C ARG A 72 3.38 11.41 18.93
N ALA A 73 4.42 12.24 18.91
CA ALA A 73 4.79 13.08 20.05
C ALA A 73 3.73 14.09 20.48
N ASP A 74 2.91 14.56 19.52
CA ASP A 74 1.94 15.66 19.73
C ASP A 74 0.55 15.17 20.14
N VAL A 75 0.36 13.87 20.29
CA VAL A 75 -0.92 13.29 20.66
C VAL A 75 -0.71 12.41 21.87
N ALA A 76 -1.25 12.81 23.02
CA ALA A 76 -1.40 11.94 24.15
C ALA A 76 -2.25 10.74 23.72
N SER A 77 -1.59 9.62 23.42
CA SER A 77 -2.27 8.39 23.02
C SER A 77 -2.29 7.47 24.22
N ALA A 78 -3.46 7.19 24.74
CA ALA A 78 -3.67 6.09 25.67
C ALA A 78 -3.61 4.73 24.97
N SER A 79 -3.45 4.70 23.63
CA SER A 79 -3.34 3.47 22.86
C SER A 79 -1.94 2.89 22.97
N VAL A 80 -1.83 1.67 23.47
CA VAL A 80 -0.60 0.86 23.43
C VAL A 80 -0.26 0.36 22.02
N ARG A 81 -1.08 0.67 21.03
CA ARG A 81 -0.91 0.21 19.64
C ARG A 81 0.13 1.06 18.92
N PRO A 82 1.03 0.43 18.15
CA PRO A 82 2.02 1.17 17.38
C PRO A 82 1.36 2.10 16.36
N TRP A 83 1.88 3.32 16.22
CA TRP A 83 1.41 4.25 15.22
C TRP A 83 2.12 4.01 13.87
N ILE A 84 1.34 3.56 12.89
CA ILE A 84 1.84 3.30 11.54
C ILE A 84 1.75 4.59 10.72
N PHE A 85 2.87 5.02 10.14
CA PHE A 85 2.90 6.00 9.06
C PHE A 85 2.82 5.25 7.73
N ALA A 86 1.67 5.31 7.10
CA ALA A 86 1.39 4.68 5.81
C ALA A 86 0.85 5.70 4.83
N ASN A 87 1.17 5.54 3.55
CA ASN A 87 0.66 6.38 2.47
C ASN A 87 -0.47 5.72 1.68
N GLY A 88 -0.72 4.43 1.89
CA GLY A 88 -1.76 3.67 1.19
C GLY A 88 -3.11 4.39 1.14
N TRP A 89 -3.52 5.07 2.22
CA TRP A 89 -4.74 5.85 2.24
C TRP A 89 -4.72 7.05 1.27
N ARG A 90 -3.55 7.69 1.04
CA ARG A 90 -3.39 8.77 0.06
C ARG A 90 -3.54 8.25 -1.36
N PHE A 91 -2.92 7.11 -1.62
CA PHE A 91 -3.00 6.44 -2.92
C PHE A 91 -4.43 6.03 -3.26
N LEU A 92 -5.16 5.46 -2.29
CA LEU A 92 -6.57 5.10 -2.47
C LEU A 92 -7.50 6.31 -2.59
N ARG A 93 -7.20 7.42 -1.89
CA ARG A 93 -7.98 8.66 -1.96
C ARG A 93 -7.83 9.36 -3.32
N LYS A 94 -6.63 9.30 -3.91
CA LYS A 94 -6.30 9.93 -5.20
C LYS A 94 -5.48 8.96 -6.04
N PRO A 95 -6.11 7.93 -6.64
CA PRO A 95 -5.40 6.87 -7.36
C PRO A 95 -4.61 7.38 -8.57
N ASP A 96 -5.06 8.45 -9.25
CA ASP A 96 -4.36 9.07 -10.37
C ASP A 96 -3.36 10.15 -9.92
N GLY A 97 -3.05 10.21 -8.63
CA GLY A 97 -2.12 11.17 -8.06
C GLY A 97 -0.68 10.87 -8.45
N ARG A 98 0.12 11.94 -8.61
CA ARG A 98 1.58 11.87 -8.77
C ARG A 98 2.22 12.15 -7.42
N TYR A 99 3.11 11.26 -6.97
CA TYR A 99 3.64 11.30 -5.61
C TYR A 99 5.15 11.46 -5.58
N TRP A 100 5.64 12.09 -4.51
CA TRP A 100 7.05 12.25 -4.21
C TRP A 100 7.35 11.83 -2.79
N GLY A 101 8.35 10.97 -2.61
CA GLY A 101 8.82 10.54 -1.29
C GLY A 101 10.28 10.93 -1.06
N ASP A 102 10.55 11.73 -0.03
CA ASP A 102 11.88 11.88 0.53
C ASP A 102 12.05 10.77 1.58
N VAL A 103 12.79 9.74 1.21
CA VAL A 103 12.84 8.48 1.97
C VAL A 103 14.14 8.43 2.79
N PRO A 104 14.07 8.47 4.12
CA PRO A 104 15.24 8.39 4.97
C PRO A 104 15.87 7.00 4.94
N ALA A 105 17.12 6.92 5.38
CA ALA A 105 17.88 5.68 5.46
C ALA A 105 17.12 4.54 6.15
N GLY A 106 17.24 3.33 5.60
CA GLY A 106 16.59 2.11 6.07
C GLY A 106 15.11 1.98 5.73
N LYS A 107 14.54 2.87 4.86
CA LYS A 107 13.12 2.85 4.51
C LYS A 107 12.82 2.67 3.01
N ALA A 108 13.83 2.65 2.16
CA ALA A 108 13.62 2.63 0.72
C ALA A 108 12.88 1.39 0.22
N ALA A 109 13.22 0.20 0.71
CA ALA A 109 12.54 -1.04 0.35
C ALA A 109 11.05 -1.01 0.76
N LEU A 110 10.74 -0.55 1.98
CA LEU A 110 9.36 -0.44 2.46
C LEU A 110 8.56 0.58 1.66
N ALA A 111 9.16 1.74 1.33
CA ALA A 111 8.50 2.78 0.53
C ALA A 111 8.19 2.28 -0.90
N ALA A 112 9.12 1.52 -1.49
CA ALA A 112 8.91 0.91 -2.80
C ALA A 112 7.80 -0.14 -2.77
N ALA A 113 7.79 -1.02 -1.77
CA ALA A 113 6.76 -2.04 -1.58
C ALA A 113 5.37 -1.40 -1.37
N GLU A 114 5.28 -0.36 -0.55
CA GLU A 114 4.04 0.37 -0.31
C GLU A 114 3.50 0.98 -1.61
N ALA A 115 4.32 1.72 -2.35
CA ALA A 115 3.91 2.34 -3.60
C ALA A 115 3.40 1.29 -4.62
N PHE A 116 4.15 0.19 -4.77
CA PHE A 116 3.77 -0.91 -5.65
C PHE A 116 2.46 -1.57 -5.23
N ALA A 117 2.30 -1.89 -3.95
CA ALA A 117 1.09 -2.54 -3.42
C ALA A 117 -0.18 -1.76 -3.78
N TYR A 118 -0.09 -0.44 -3.88
CA TYR A 118 -1.22 0.42 -4.21
C TYR A 118 -1.23 0.89 -5.69
N GLY A 119 -0.26 0.48 -6.51
CA GLY A 119 -0.15 0.90 -7.91
C GLY A 119 0.06 2.41 -8.09
N ALA A 120 0.79 3.04 -7.17
CA ALA A 120 0.95 4.49 -7.14
C ALA A 120 2.05 4.97 -8.10
N ASP A 121 1.80 6.06 -8.86
CA ASP A 121 2.87 6.82 -9.56
C ASP A 121 3.72 7.56 -8.53
N ALA A 122 4.70 6.85 -7.95
CA ALA A 122 5.59 7.38 -6.93
C ALA A 122 7.02 7.48 -7.43
N VAL A 123 7.61 8.64 -7.21
CA VAL A 123 9.05 8.90 -7.37
C VAL A 123 9.66 9.00 -5.98
N LEU A 124 10.67 8.18 -5.71
CA LEU A 124 11.30 8.05 -4.40
C LEU A 124 12.75 8.57 -4.47
N ALA A 125 13.02 9.63 -3.73
CA ALA A 125 14.38 10.09 -3.43
C ALA A 125 14.83 9.35 -2.16
N ILE A 126 15.81 8.48 -2.31
CA ILE A 126 16.29 7.60 -1.23
C ILE A 126 17.65 8.05 -0.70
N ASP A 127 17.98 7.64 0.50
CA ASP A 127 19.34 7.72 0.99
C ASP A 127 20.27 6.83 0.15
N PRO A 128 21.47 7.30 -0.26
CA PRO A 128 22.42 6.50 -1.03
C PRO A 128 22.78 5.15 -0.40
N ALA A 129 22.79 5.05 0.93
CA ALA A 129 23.04 3.80 1.64
C ALA A 129 21.95 2.73 1.40
N ASP A 130 20.76 3.14 0.96
CA ASP A 130 19.64 2.24 0.68
C ASP A 130 19.58 1.74 -0.77
N LEU A 131 20.52 2.14 -1.63
CA LEU A 131 20.50 1.84 -3.06
C LEU A 131 20.39 0.33 -3.32
N GLU A 132 21.17 -0.47 -2.63
CA GLU A 132 21.15 -1.93 -2.75
C GLU A 132 19.80 -2.52 -2.29
N SER A 133 19.30 -2.08 -1.15
CA SER A 133 18.02 -2.57 -0.59
C SER A 133 16.82 -2.18 -1.47
N PHE A 134 16.85 -0.99 -2.04
CA PHE A 134 15.87 -0.52 -3.02
C PHE A 134 15.93 -1.36 -4.30
N GLY A 135 17.13 -1.60 -4.84
CA GLY A 135 17.34 -2.43 -6.03
C GLY A 135 16.83 -3.86 -5.83
N LYS A 136 17.15 -4.50 -4.71
CA LYS A 136 16.65 -5.85 -4.36
C LYS A 136 15.12 -5.87 -4.25
N MET A 137 14.52 -4.88 -3.60
CA MET A 137 13.06 -4.79 -3.53
C MET A 137 12.46 -4.61 -4.91
N ARG A 138 13.01 -3.70 -5.72
CA ARG A 138 12.51 -3.46 -7.07
C ARG A 138 12.61 -4.71 -7.96
N ALA A 139 13.70 -5.47 -7.86
CA ALA A 139 13.85 -6.74 -8.57
C ALA A 139 12.79 -7.76 -8.14
N PHE A 140 12.52 -7.88 -6.83
CA PHE A 140 11.43 -8.70 -6.32
C PHE A 140 10.07 -8.27 -6.88
N LEU A 141 9.76 -6.96 -6.80
CA LEU A 141 8.50 -6.43 -7.30
C LEU A 141 8.31 -6.66 -8.81
N SER A 142 9.41 -6.62 -9.59
CA SER A 142 9.41 -6.94 -11.02
C SER A 142 9.16 -8.42 -11.29
N SER A 143 9.46 -9.31 -10.36
CA SER A 143 9.21 -10.75 -10.49
C SER A 143 7.79 -11.16 -10.10
N VAL A 144 7.02 -10.25 -9.46
CA VAL A 144 5.62 -10.48 -9.15
C VAL A 144 4.83 -10.55 -10.46
N PRO A 145 4.06 -11.61 -10.71
CA PRO A 145 3.26 -11.71 -11.93
C PRO A 145 2.33 -10.51 -12.09
N ASP A 146 2.18 -10.02 -13.32
CA ASP A 146 1.26 -8.92 -13.60
C ASP A 146 -0.19 -9.31 -13.22
N SER A 147 -0.92 -8.33 -12.71
CA SER A 147 -2.32 -8.51 -12.35
C SER A 147 -3.12 -7.28 -12.77
N SER A 148 -4.13 -7.50 -13.58
CA SER A 148 -5.11 -6.48 -13.99
C SER A 148 -6.35 -6.47 -13.12
N LEU A 149 -6.31 -7.11 -11.94
CA LEU A 149 -7.45 -7.20 -11.04
C LEU A 149 -7.83 -5.83 -10.49
N PRO A 150 -9.13 -5.47 -10.48
CA PRO A 150 -9.58 -4.20 -9.95
C PRO A 150 -9.44 -4.13 -8.44
N PRO A 151 -9.18 -2.94 -7.87
CA PRO A 151 -9.20 -2.72 -6.43
C PRO A 151 -10.56 -3.09 -5.85
N PHE A 152 -10.55 -3.78 -4.72
CA PHE A 152 -11.76 -4.17 -4.01
C PHE A 152 -11.98 -3.32 -2.75
N ALA A 153 -13.24 -3.00 -2.47
CA ALA A 153 -13.64 -2.27 -1.27
C ALA A 153 -14.99 -2.76 -0.74
N ASP A 154 -15.09 -2.92 0.57
CA ASP A 154 -16.35 -3.15 1.29
C ASP A 154 -17.11 -1.84 1.52
N ILE A 155 -16.39 -0.72 1.54
CA ILE A 155 -16.87 0.57 1.98
C ILE A 155 -16.65 1.61 0.89
N ALA A 156 -17.69 2.38 0.55
CA ALA A 156 -17.55 3.62 -0.20
C ALA A 156 -17.62 4.81 0.76
N VAL A 157 -16.60 5.67 0.74
CA VAL A 157 -16.57 6.90 1.54
C VAL A 157 -16.78 8.09 0.62
N VAL A 158 -17.85 8.84 0.85
CA VAL A 158 -18.09 10.09 0.12
C VAL A 158 -17.06 11.12 0.61
N ASP A 159 -16.11 11.44 -0.25
CA ASP A 159 -14.96 12.28 0.09
C ASP A 159 -15.21 13.73 -0.34
N ASP A 160 -15.13 14.66 0.60
CA ASP A 160 -15.22 16.10 0.40
C ASP A 160 -13.84 16.78 0.29
N ALA A 161 -12.77 15.99 0.16
CA ALA A 161 -11.37 16.40 0.12
C ALA A 161 -10.87 17.11 1.39
N SER A 162 -11.66 17.19 2.46
CA SER A 162 -11.27 17.85 3.70
C SER A 162 -10.19 17.09 4.48
N PRO A 163 -9.36 17.77 5.30
CA PRO A 163 -8.37 17.12 6.16
C PRO A 163 -8.98 16.13 7.17
N PRO A 164 -10.11 16.41 7.84
CA PRO A 164 -10.73 15.45 8.74
C PRO A 164 -11.12 14.13 8.07
N VAL A 165 -11.66 14.18 6.84
CA VAL A 165 -11.94 12.98 6.05
C VAL A 165 -10.65 12.22 5.77
N GLY A 166 -9.57 12.92 5.40
CA GLY A 166 -8.27 12.30 5.18
C GLY A 166 -7.76 11.52 6.40
N GLU A 167 -7.92 12.06 7.62
CA GLU A 167 -7.51 11.36 8.83
C GLU A 167 -8.42 10.14 9.12
N ILE A 168 -9.73 10.24 8.87
CA ILE A 168 -10.64 9.10 8.97
C ILE A 168 -10.22 7.98 8.02
N LEU A 169 -9.93 8.30 6.75
CA LEU A 169 -9.47 7.33 5.75
C LEU A 169 -8.16 6.63 6.18
N ASN A 170 -7.20 7.41 6.73
CA ASN A 170 -5.97 6.88 7.30
C ASN A 170 -6.26 5.87 8.43
N LEU A 171 -7.14 6.23 9.36
CA LEU A 171 -7.49 5.38 10.50
C LEU A 171 -8.29 4.14 10.09
N MET A 172 -9.10 4.23 9.04
CA MET A 172 -9.77 3.08 8.45
C MET A 172 -8.76 2.11 7.80
N ALA A 173 -7.80 2.64 7.02
CA ALA A 173 -6.73 1.84 6.41
C ALA A 173 -5.91 1.09 7.46
N ARG A 174 -5.54 1.76 8.58
CA ARG A 174 -4.82 1.15 9.70
C ARG A 174 -5.58 0.02 10.42
N ARG A 175 -6.89 -0.09 10.20
CA ARG A 175 -7.74 -1.19 10.69
C ARG A 175 -7.99 -2.27 9.66
N ASN A 176 -7.28 -2.20 8.53
CA ASN A 176 -7.52 -3.08 7.39
C ASN A 176 -9.01 -3.08 6.96
N LEU A 177 -9.68 -1.93 7.04
CA LEU A 177 -10.97 -1.73 6.41
C LEU A 177 -10.73 -1.41 4.93
N LEU A 178 -11.32 -2.22 4.07
CA LEU A 178 -11.20 -2.02 2.61
C LEU A 178 -12.19 -0.96 2.16
N TRP A 179 -11.71 0.17 1.74
CA TRP A 179 -12.53 1.31 1.32
C TRP A 179 -12.04 1.93 0.01
N ARG A 180 -12.95 2.64 -0.66
CA ARG A 180 -12.65 3.53 -1.78
C ARG A 180 -13.29 4.89 -1.56
N ALA A 181 -12.61 5.95 -2.02
CA ALA A 181 -13.18 7.30 -2.06
C ALA A 181 -14.10 7.43 -3.29
N VAL A 182 -15.25 8.05 -3.10
CA VAL A 182 -16.25 8.24 -4.15
C VAL A 182 -16.87 9.65 -4.06
N PRO A 183 -17.32 10.25 -5.19
CA PRO A 183 -18.00 11.54 -5.15
C PRO A 183 -19.46 11.44 -4.65
N LYS A 184 -20.06 10.26 -4.70
CA LYS A 184 -21.42 9.96 -4.23
C LYS A 184 -21.53 8.50 -3.81
N GLU A 185 -22.58 8.18 -3.05
CA GLU A 185 -22.84 6.81 -2.60
C GLU A 185 -22.84 5.80 -3.76
N ALA A 186 -22.29 4.63 -3.50
CA ALA A 186 -22.14 3.54 -4.46
C ALA A 186 -23.02 2.35 -4.10
N PRO A 187 -23.77 1.77 -5.06
CA PRO A 187 -24.69 0.67 -4.79
C PRO A 187 -24.01 -0.71 -4.64
N ASP A 188 -22.75 -0.81 -5.03
CA ASP A 188 -21.99 -2.07 -5.15
C ASP A 188 -21.05 -2.34 -3.96
N VAL A 189 -21.28 -1.71 -2.81
CA VAL A 189 -20.53 -1.88 -1.57
C VAL A 189 -21.43 -2.31 -0.42
N ALA A 190 -20.82 -2.92 0.58
CA ALA A 190 -21.54 -3.34 1.79
C ALA A 190 -21.96 -2.16 2.69
N LEU A 191 -21.22 -1.04 2.64
CA LEU A 191 -21.46 0.13 3.47
C LEU A 191 -21.11 1.43 2.73
N ASN A 192 -22.03 2.39 2.73
CA ASN A 192 -21.73 3.77 2.34
C ASN A 192 -21.51 4.65 3.57
N VAL A 193 -20.40 5.39 3.58
CA VAL A 193 -20.06 6.35 4.64
C VAL A 193 -20.13 7.75 4.07
N ARG A 194 -21.14 8.52 4.54
CA ARG A 194 -21.32 9.93 4.21
C ARG A 194 -21.34 10.75 5.48
N ILE A 195 -20.30 11.56 5.68
CA ILE A 195 -20.24 12.45 6.86
C ILE A 195 -21.34 13.52 6.76
N GLY A 196 -22.13 13.62 7.82
CA GLY A 196 -23.31 14.48 7.88
C GLY A 196 -24.64 13.75 7.65
N SER A 197 -24.61 12.42 7.37
CA SER A 197 -25.80 11.59 7.39
C SER A 197 -26.28 11.32 8.84
N LYS A 198 -27.46 10.71 8.96
CA LYS A 198 -28.00 10.30 10.28
C LYS A 198 -27.09 9.28 10.96
N GLU A 199 -26.54 8.35 10.19
CA GLU A 199 -25.66 7.28 10.69
C GLU A 199 -24.25 7.77 11.00
N PHE A 200 -23.76 8.76 10.26
CA PHE A 200 -22.42 9.33 10.38
C PHE A 200 -22.46 10.85 10.55
N PRO A 201 -22.94 11.36 11.71
CA PRO A 201 -23.14 12.79 11.92
C PRO A 201 -21.80 13.56 11.96
N ARG A 202 -21.78 14.81 11.45
CA ARG A 202 -20.57 15.67 11.40
C ARG A 202 -19.90 15.80 12.77
N LYS A 203 -20.66 15.84 13.87
CA LYS A 203 -20.10 15.91 15.22
C LYS A 203 -19.23 14.69 15.56
N ALA A 204 -19.59 13.50 15.07
CA ALA A 204 -18.80 12.30 15.30
C ALA A 204 -17.44 12.36 14.57
N ALA A 205 -17.37 13.01 13.42
CA ALA A 205 -16.13 13.17 12.64
C ALA A 205 -15.09 14.09 13.31
N GLN A 206 -15.46 14.83 14.34
CA GLN A 206 -14.52 15.62 15.17
C GLN A 206 -13.54 14.72 15.94
N ASN A 207 -13.90 13.44 16.15
CA ASN A 207 -12.99 12.42 16.67
C ASN A 207 -12.80 11.33 15.61
N PRO A 208 -11.81 11.46 14.72
CA PRO A 208 -11.59 10.52 13.62
C PRO A 208 -11.35 9.08 14.08
N GLU A 209 -10.71 8.87 15.24
CA GLU A 209 -10.45 7.53 15.81
C GLU A 209 -11.77 6.83 16.18
N SER A 210 -12.62 7.50 16.95
CA SER A 210 -13.94 6.97 17.32
C SER A 210 -14.83 6.79 16.09
N PHE A 211 -14.71 7.69 15.10
CA PHE A 211 -15.46 7.59 13.86
C PHE A 211 -15.06 6.33 13.06
N ALA A 212 -13.77 6.10 12.84
CA ALA A 212 -13.29 4.91 12.13
C ALA A 212 -13.69 3.61 12.85
N LEU A 213 -13.71 3.62 14.19
CA LEU A 213 -14.21 2.50 14.98
C LEU A 213 -15.71 2.30 14.80
N SER A 214 -16.49 3.38 14.72
CA SER A 214 -17.93 3.35 14.42
C SER A 214 -18.19 2.73 13.04
N VAL A 215 -17.45 3.15 12.01
CA VAL A 215 -17.55 2.57 10.67
C VAL A 215 -17.31 1.05 10.71
N ARG A 216 -16.26 0.60 11.43
CA ARG A 216 -16.01 -0.83 11.61
C ARG A 216 -17.20 -1.56 12.24
N ARG A 217 -17.83 -0.96 13.26
CA ARG A 217 -18.99 -1.56 13.93
C ARG A 217 -20.23 -1.65 13.04
N HIS A 218 -20.46 -0.63 12.17
CA HIS A 218 -21.56 -0.66 11.21
C HIS A 218 -21.36 -1.73 10.12
N LEU A 219 -20.13 -1.90 9.63
CA LEU A 219 -19.83 -2.95 8.67
C LEU A 219 -19.94 -4.34 9.28
N THR A 220 -19.70 -4.48 10.57
CA THR A 220 -19.53 -5.71 11.35
C THR A 220 -18.36 -6.59 10.87
N ASP A 221 -17.87 -7.46 11.76
CA ASP A 221 -16.72 -8.31 11.41
C ASP A 221 -17.10 -9.44 10.43
N GLU A 222 -18.35 -9.86 10.41
CA GLU A 222 -18.87 -10.92 9.51
C GLU A 222 -18.92 -10.47 8.05
N LYS A 223 -19.22 -9.18 7.82
CA LYS A 223 -19.33 -8.59 6.48
C LYS A 223 -18.00 -8.10 5.92
N ARG A 224 -16.95 -8.07 6.72
CA ARG A 224 -15.62 -7.64 6.26
C ARG A 224 -15.03 -8.69 5.33
N SER A 225 -14.67 -8.26 4.13
CA SER A 225 -14.03 -9.16 3.16
C SER A 225 -12.61 -9.57 3.56
N LEU A 226 -11.93 -8.79 4.41
CA LEU A 226 -10.57 -9.07 4.85
C LEU A 226 -10.40 -8.84 6.34
N ARG A 227 -9.75 -9.79 7.02
CA ARG A 227 -9.26 -9.64 8.40
C ARG A 227 -7.84 -10.18 8.51
N ILE A 228 -7.00 -9.45 9.20
CA ILE A 228 -5.61 -9.84 9.51
C ILE A 228 -5.52 -10.02 11.03
N TYR A 229 -4.92 -11.13 11.44
CA TYR A 229 -4.67 -11.46 12.84
C TYR A 229 -3.17 -11.72 13.07
N GLY A 230 -2.74 -11.63 14.31
CA GLY A 230 -1.36 -11.88 14.71
C GLY A 230 -0.43 -10.68 14.49
N SER A 231 -0.90 -9.60 13.86
CA SER A 231 -0.10 -8.38 13.71
C SER A 231 -0.97 -7.13 13.58
N GLU A 232 -0.60 -6.07 14.30
CA GLU A 232 -1.20 -4.74 14.19
C GLU A 232 -0.43 -3.81 13.25
N VAL A 233 0.71 -4.28 12.71
CA VAL A 233 1.61 -3.47 11.87
C VAL A 233 1.59 -3.88 10.39
N VAL A 234 0.75 -4.84 10.03
CA VAL A 234 0.52 -5.25 8.64
C VAL A 234 -0.72 -4.58 8.09
N LEU A 235 -0.56 -3.83 7.02
CA LEU A 235 -1.68 -3.28 6.25
C LEU A 235 -1.80 -4.05 4.94
N ALA A 236 -3.05 -4.29 4.56
CA ALA A 236 -3.35 -5.10 3.40
C ALA A 236 -4.17 -4.34 2.36
N ARG A 237 -3.96 -4.68 1.09
CA ARG A 237 -4.79 -4.29 -0.04
C ARG A 237 -5.27 -5.55 -0.75
N LEU A 238 -6.55 -5.59 -1.05
CA LEU A 238 -7.17 -6.65 -1.83
C LEU A 238 -7.54 -6.11 -3.22
N VAL A 239 -7.09 -6.81 -4.26
CA VAL A 239 -7.57 -6.64 -5.63
C VAL A 239 -8.23 -7.94 -6.07
N ARG A 240 -9.42 -7.89 -6.68
CA ARG A 240 -10.14 -9.11 -7.07
C ARG A 240 -11.19 -8.89 -8.13
N ASP A 241 -11.47 -9.95 -8.87
CA ASP A 241 -12.69 -10.16 -9.65
C ASP A 241 -13.47 -11.37 -9.12
N ALA A 242 -14.37 -11.92 -9.93
CA ALA A 242 -15.17 -13.08 -9.56
C ALA A 242 -14.30 -14.35 -9.39
N GLY A 243 -13.30 -14.55 -10.25
CA GLY A 243 -12.47 -15.76 -10.32
C GLY A 243 -11.18 -15.70 -9.52
N HIS A 244 -10.59 -14.53 -9.43
CA HIS A 244 -9.24 -14.36 -8.91
C HIS A 244 -9.18 -13.25 -7.85
N ALA A 245 -8.24 -13.37 -6.94
CA ALA A 245 -7.90 -12.34 -5.98
C ALA A 245 -6.39 -12.31 -5.75
N ARG A 246 -5.85 -11.12 -5.50
CA ARG A 246 -4.50 -10.94 -4.98
C ARG A 246 -4.55 -10.09 -3.73
N LEU A 247 -3.91 -10.60 -2.70
CA LEU A 247 -3.72 -9.91 -1.43
C LEU A 247 -2.30 -9.36 -1.38
N HIS A 248 -2.15 -8.07 -1.24
CA HIS A 248 -0.89 -7.40 -0.94
C HIS A 248 -0.80 -7.16 0.56
N LEU A 249 0.32 -7.51 1.18
CA LEU A 249 0.59 -7.37 2.60
C LEU A 249 1.84 -6.51 2.78
N VAL A 250 1.71 -5.36 3.42
CA VAL A 250 2.81 -4.45 3.71
C VAL A 250 3.04 -4.44 5.22
N ASN A 251 4.20 -4.90 5.65
CA ASN A 251 4.59 -4.95 7.05
C ASN A 251 5.44 -3.73 7.42
N TYR A 252 4.87 -2.82 8.19
CA TYR A 252 5.52 -1.58 8.63
C TYR A 252 6.37 -1.77 9.91
N GLY A 253 6.33 -2.97 10.52
CA GLY A 253 6.94 -3.25 11.83
C GLY A 253 8.46 -3.30 11.83
N GLY A 254 9.10 -3.44 10.66
CA GLY A 254 10.57 -3.54 10.54
C GLY A 254 11.15 -4.86 11.06
N ARG A 255 10.31 -5.83 11.43
CA ARG A 255 10.70 -7.20 11.84
C ARG A 255 9.93 -8.21 11.00
N MET A 256 10.53 -9.40 10.84
CA MET A 256 9.85 -10.54 10.24
C MET A 256 8.65 -10.95 11.12
N ILE A 257 7.60 -11.44 10.48
CA ILE A 257 6.41 -11.97 11.13
C ILE A 257 6.22 -13.40 10.66
N ASP A 258 6.06 -14.30 11.60
CA ASP A 258 5.75 -15.72 11.36
C ASP A 258 4.32 -16.02 11.76
N GLY A 259 3.64 -16.86 10.98
CA GLY A 259 2.27 -17.28 11.25
C GLY A 259 1.22 -16.17 11.12
N LEU A 260 1.40 -15.21 10.21
CA LEU A 260 0.39 -14.17 9.97
C LEU A 260 -0.91 -14.81 9.48
N ARG A 261 -1.99 -14.70 10.27
CA ARG A 261 -3.27 -15.28 9.90
C ARG A 261 -4.15 -14.29 9.13
N VAL A 262 -4.70 -14.79 8.03
CA VAL A 262 -5.57 -14.05 7.11
C VAL A 262 -6.92 -14.72 7.05
N ARG A 263 -8.03 -13.95 7.10
CA ARG A 263 -9.38 -14.40 6.76
C ARG A 263 -9.91 -13.56 5.60
N LEU A 264 -10.38 -14.23 4.57
CA LEU A 264 -11.05 -13.64 3.41
C LEU A 264 -12.49 -14.15 3.34
N LEU A 265 -13.44 -13.25 3.17
CA LEU A 265 -14.83 -13.60 2.92
C LEU A 265 -14.97 -14.23 1.51
N GLY A 266 -15.67 -15.33 1.44
CA GLY A 266 -15.83 -16.15 0.23
C GLY A 266 -14.95 -17.41 0.26
N SER A 267 -15.39 -18.44 -0.47
CA SER A 267 -14.62 -19.66 -0.66
C SER A 267 -13.53 -19.42 -1.70
N ARG A 268 -12.28 -19.46 -1.25
CA ARG A 268 -11.08 -19.22 -2.08
C ARG A 268 -10.08 -20.34 -1.85
N VAL A 269 -9.31 -20.62 -2.89
CA VAL A 269 -8.15 -21.53 -2.84
C VAL A 269 -6.90 -20.69 -2.94
N PRO A 270 -6.06 -20.60 -1.90
CA PRO A 270 -4.76 -19.97 -1.99
C PRO A 270 -3.88 -20.71 -3.00
N GLY A 271 -3.25 -19.94 -3.86
CA GLY A 271 -2.26 -20.41 -4.82
C GLY A 271 -0.86 -20.05 -4.37
N GLU A 272 -0.15 -19.27 -5.17
CA GLU A 272 1.22 -18.86 -4.85
C GLU A 272 1.23 -17.73 -3.82
N ALA A 273 2.09 -17.88 -2.80
CA ALA A 273 2.44 -16.83 -1.86
C ALA A 273 3.94 -16.51 -1.99
N LEU A 274 4.26 -15.24 -2.22
CA LEU A 274 5.62 -14.73 -2.37
C LEU A 274 5.91 -13.68 -1.31
N ALA A 275 7.05 -13.77 -0.64
CA ALA A 275 7.50 -12.77 0.32
C ALA A 275 8.90 -12.27 -0.02
N TYR A 276 9.10 -10.96 0.06
CA TYR A 276 10.40 -10.34 -0.15
C TYR A 276 11.46 -10.91 0.79
N GLY A 277 12.57 -11.35 0.22
CA GLY A 277 13.69 -11.95 0.94
C GLY A 277 13.51 -13.45 1.27
N GLN A 278 12.31 -14.01 1.07
CA GLN A 278 12.01 -15.42 1.34
C GLN A 278 11.67 -16.21 0.04
N GLY A 279 11.27 -15.51 -1.02
CA GLY A 279 10.74 -16.17 -2.22
C GLY A 279 9.34 -16.73 -1.95
N ARG A 280 9.11 -18.00 -2.32
CA ARG A 280 7.86 -18.70 -2.02
C ARG A 280 7.76 -18.98 -0.52
N VAL A 281 6.60 -18.67 0.05
CA VAL A 281 6.29 -18.95 1.47
C VAL A 281 5.13 -19.93 1.56
N ALA A 282 5.13 -20.72 2.62
CA ALA A 282 4.05 -21.67 2.87
C ALA A 282 2.73 -20.96 3.16
N VAL A 283 1.63 -21.53 2.66
CA VAL A 283 0.27 -21.26 3.09
C VAL A 283 -0.17 -22.42 3.95
N GLU A 284 -0.39 -22.17 5.22
CA GLU A 284 -0.62 -23.18 6.24
C GLU A 284 -2.00 -23.01 6.87
N ASP A 285 -2.44 -23.99 7.66
CA ASP A 285 -3.68 -23.96 8.43
C ASP A 285 -4.91 -23.52 7.61
N LEU A 286 -5.00 -24.01 6.37
CA LEU A 286 -6.11 -23.67 5.49
C LEU A 286 -7.43 -24.21 6.02
N LEU A 287 -8.36 -23.31 6.27
CA LEU A 287 -9.72 -23.61 6.71
C LEU A 287 -10.71 -22.87 5.81
N SER A 288 -11.69 -23.62 5.27
CA SER A 288 -12.84 -23.05 4.58
C SER A 288 -14.10 -23.36 5.39
N ALA A 289 -14.64 -22.35 6.06
CA ALA A 289 -15.81 -22.49 6.93
C ALA A 289 -16.61 -21.18 6.94
N GLU A 290 -17.91 -21.26 7.19
CA GLU A 290 -18.81 -20.12 7.35
C GLU A 290 -18.74 -19.10 6.20
N GLY A 291 -18.56 -19.59 4.97
CA GLY A 291 -18.47 -18.72 3.79
C GLY A 291 -17.18 -17.87 3.73
N ALA A 292 -16.15 -18.27 4.43
CA ALA A 292 -14.84 -17.62 4.44
C ALA A 292 -13.70 -18.62 4.27
N THR A 293 -12.57 -18.13 3.81
CA THR A 293 -11.30 -18.85 3.75
C THR A 293 -10.32 -18.23 4.73
N GLU A 294 -9.75 -19.04 5.59
CA GLU A 294 -8.70 -18.64 6.53
C GLU A 294 -7.43 -19.43 6.27
N PHE A 295 -6.29 -18.79 6.42
CA PHE A 295 -4.99 -19.42 6.31
C PHE A 295 -3.93 -18.63 7.07
N SER A 296 -2.83 -19.30 7.40
CA SER A 296 -1.64 -18.69 7.96
C SER A 296 -0.57 -18.58 6.87
N LEU A 297 0.25 -17.53 6.94
CA LEU A 297 1.44 -17.39 6.12
C LEU A 297 2.67 -17.65 6.98
N GLY A 298 3.62 -18.39 6.45
CA GLY A 298 4.94 -18.51 7.03
C GLY A 298 5.66 -17.17 7.12
N LEU A 299 6.96 -17.20 7.28
CA LEU A 299 7.77 -16.03 7.56
C LEU A 299 7.67 -14.95 6.46
N ILE A 300 7.17 -13.76 6.79
CA ILE A 300 7.06 -12.61 5.90
C ILE A 300 7.89 -11.42 6.37
N GLY A 301 8.57 -10.79 5.41
CA GLY A 301 9.33 -9.55 5.62
C GLY A 301 8.48 -8.29 5.41
N PRO A 302 9.07 -7.22 4.86
CA PRO A 302 8.37 -5.95 4.66
C PRO A 302 7.23 -6.02 3.66
N TYR A 303 7.23 -7.03 2.76
CA TYR A 303 6.19 -7.18 1.76
C TYR A 303 5.96 -8.65 1.38
N ALA A 304 4.68 -9.00 1.20
CA ALA A 304 4.27 -10.29 0.65
C ALA A 304 3.01 -10.13 -0.21
N ILE A 305 2.82 -11.08 -1.12
CA ILE A 305 1.58 -11.25 -1.89
C ILE A 305 1.06 -12.68 -1.75
N VAL A 306 -0.26 -12.83 -1.89
CA VAL A 306 -0.92 -14.12 -2.00
C VAL A 306 -1.91 -14.06 -3.15
N ASP A 307 -1.75 -14.94 -4.13
CA ASP A 307 -2.72 -15.13 -5.20
C ASP A 307 -3.73 -16.21 -4.80
N LEU A 308 -5.00 -15.96 -5.11
CA LEU A 308 -6.09 -16.86 -4.76
C LEU A 308 -7.04 -16.99 -5.94
N THR A 309 -7.63 -18.17 -6.07
CA THR A 309 -8.71 -18.45 -7.03
C THR A 309 -10.02 -18.72 -6.33
N ALA A 310 -11.14 -18.54 -7.01
CA ALA A 310 -12.42 -18.99 -6.48
C ALA A 310 -12.41 -20.51 -6.31
N ALA A 311 -12.95 -21.02 -5.21
CA ALA A 311 -13.21 -22.46 -5.08
C ALA A 311 -14.28 -22.86 -6.10
N LYS A 312 -14.13 -24.03 -6.70
CA LYS A 312 -15.11 -24.60 -7.63
C LYS A 312 -16.35 -25.11 -6.89
#